data_d496961a32f1c37045a474b3dee3070d
#
_entry.id   d496961a32f1c37045a474b3dee3070d
#
_cell.length_a   1.000
_cell.length_b   1.000
_cell.length_c   1.000
_cell.angle_alpha   90.00
_cell.angle_beta   90.00
_cell.angle_gamma   90.00
#
_symmetry.space_group_name_H-M   'P 1'
#
loop_
_entity.id
_entity.type
_entity.pdbx_description
1 polymer ?
#
loop_
_entity_poly.entity_id
_entity_poly.type
_entity_poly.pdbx_seq_one_letter_code
_entity_poly.pdbx_strand_id
1 'polypeptide(L)'
;MATDIKSALFLFSVGYVTKNKAYNSRTIQALPVESASATDGEVTHNPVQDILKGIDAQGNAYEVKGTATRDLECEWYPFDDNRVTPPDVRRGELVEIYRLGNSTKYFWRSMNMRNGLRTLEHVVNAYAATPNAGGAGQTLESCYTTVVSPLNGYVNLQTTKANGEPFAYTIQINTKDGQVAVTDDVGNFFEINSKETRVRLRNANDSFINVEKQWIDFKADKYIKMTVGGTTHEWTPNSISSKTQTYTSESTTTTIKASGSMTLDAPNITAKCARWDYV
;
A
#
# COMPACT_ATOMS: atom_id res chain seq x y z
N MET A 1 32.72 -11.75 -43.68
CA MET A 1 31.97 -12.75 -42.92
C MET A 1 31.15 -11.98 -41.89
N ALA A 2 29.84 -11.96 -42.03
CA ALA A 2 28.99 -11.41 -40.96
C ALA A 2 29.10 -12.37 -39.78
N THR A 3 29.67 -11.91 -38.66
CA THR A 3 29.66 -12.63 -37.39
C THR A 3 28.19 -12.65 -36.93
N ASP A 4 27.61 -13.83 -36.90
CA ASP A 4 26.26 -14.08 -36.38
C ASP A 4 26.29 -13.76 -34.86
N ILE A 5 25.89 -12.56 -34.49
CA ILE A 5 25.85 -12.12 -33.09
C ILE A 5 24.64 -12.80 -32.45
N LYS A 6 24.87 -13.87 -31.74
CA LYS A 6 23.83 -14.54 -30.95
C LYS A 6 23.67 -13.83 -29.61
N SER A 7 22.42 -13.65 -29.18
CA SER A 7 22.11 -13.13 -27.84
C SER A 7 22.77 -14.03 -26.76
N ALA A 8 23.42 -13.40 -25.79
CA ALA A 8 23.96 -14.12 -24.64
C ALA A 8 22.85 -14.67 -23.73
N LEU A 9 21.69 -14.04 -23.72
CA LEU A 9 20.49 -14.48 -22.98
C LEU A 9 19.50 -15.07 -23.99
N PHE A 10 19.11 -16.32 -23.81
CA PHE A 10 18.16 -17.01 -24.69
C PHE A 10 17.16 -17.83 -23.88
N LEU A 11 15.98 -18.05 -24.47
CA LEU A 11 14.98 -18.98 -23.94
C LEU A 11 15.58 -20.40 -23.98
N PHE A 12 15.82 -20.97 -22.80
CA PHE A 12 16.41 -22.29 -22.67
C PHE A 12 15.35 -23.39 -22.74
N SER A 13 14.27 -23.22 -21.98
CA SER A 13 13.17 -24.18 -21.89
C SER A 13 11.93 -23.50 -21.29
N VAL A 14 10.81 -24.21 -21.33
CA VAL A 14 9.68 -24.00 -20.42
C VAL A 14 9.81 -25.03 -19.32
N GLY A 15 9.51 -24.66 -18.07
CA GLY A 15 9.65 -25.57 -16.94
C GLY A 15 8.48 -25.51 -15.97
N TYR A 16 8.32 -26.58 -15.20
CA TYR A 16 7.38 -26.63 -14.07
C TYR A 16 8.07 -26.21 -12.79
N VAL A 17 7.44 -25.33 -12.00
CA VAL A 17 7.89 -25.00 -10.65
C VAL A 17 7.74 -26.24 -9.75
N THR A 18 8.83 -26.69 -9.12
CA THR A 18 8.88 -27.97 -8.39
C THR A 18 8.43 -27.84 -6.93
N LYS A 19 8.54 -26.63 -6.34
CA LYS A 19 8.05 -26.32 -4.99
C LYS A 19 7.49 -24.91 -4.92
N ASN A 20 6.59 -24.66 -3.96
CA ASN A 20 6.07 -23.32 -3.73
C ASN A 20 7.22 -22.34 -3.43
N LYS A 21 7.22 -21.20 -4.10
CA LYS A 21 8.19 -20.14 -3.88
C LYS A 21 8.03 -19.58 -2.47
N ALA A 22 9.14 -19.35 -1.76
CA ALA A 22 9.09 -18.64 -0.50
C ALA A 22 8.68 -17.17 -0.73
N TYR A 23 7.98 -16.61 0.23
CA TYR A 23 7.57 -15.20 0.19
C TYR A 23 8.80 -14.29 0.00
N ASN A 24 8.68 -13.30 -0.87
CA ASN A 24 9.76 -12.39 -1.26
C ASN A 24 11.01 -13.04 -1.90
N SER A 25 11.08 -14.36 -2.07
CA SER A 25 12.19 -14.97 -2.80
C SER A 25 12.13 -14.60 -4.29
N ARG A 26 13.27 -14.22 -4.85
CA ARG A 26 13.46 -14.05 -6.30
C ARG A 26 13.79 -15.38 -6.98
N THR A 27 14.13 -16.39 -6.22
CA THR A 27 14.62 -17.69 -6.69
C THR A 27 13.53 -18.74 -6.59
N ILE A 28 13.41 -19.55 -7.64
CA ILE A 28 12.58 -20.76 -7.70
C ILE A 28 13.41 -21.96 -8.09
N GLN A 29 12.85 -23.15 -7.85
CA GLN A 29 13.31 -24.39 -8.43
C GLN A 29 12.34 -24.78 -9.56
N ALA A 30 12.84 -24.98 -10.77
CA ALA A 30 12.05 -25.34 -11.94
C ALA A 30 12.63 -26.51 -12.69
N LEU A 31 11.78 -27.47 -13.08
CA LEU A 31 12.14 -28.64 -13.87
C LEU A 31 11.80 -28.36 -15.34
N PRO A 32 12.78 -28.35 -16.25
CA PRO A 32 12.53 -28.23 -17.69
C PRO A 32 11.56 -29.32 -18.19
N VAL A 33 10.66 -28.97 -19.10
CA VAL A 33 9.65 -29.89 -19.65
C VAL A 33 10.32 -31.10 -20.31
N GLU A 34 11.44 -30.92 -20.98
CA GLU A 34 12.21 -31.98 -21.62
C GLU A 34 12.76 -32.99 -20.59
N SER A 35 13.01 -32.57 -19.37
CA SER A 35 13.44 -33.43 -18.27
C SER A 35 12.28 -34.05 -17.51
N ALA A 36 11.09 -33.45 -17.56
CA ALA A 36 9.89 -33.88 -16.85
C ALA A 36 9.25 -35.14 -17.49
N SER A 37 9.49 -35.37 -18.78
CA SER A 37 8.94 -36.54 -19.52
C SER A 37 9.37 -37.90 -18.93
N ALA A 38 10.40 -37.92 -18.11
CA ALA A 38 10.91 -39.14 -17.46
C ALA A 38 10.36 -39.37 -16.03
N THR A 39 9.38 -38.55 -15.56
CA THR A 39 8.93 -38.54 -14.15
C THR A 39 7.47 -38.93 -13.94
N ASP A 40 6.86 -39.70 -14.83
CA ASP A 40 5.45 -40.18 -14.73
C ASP A 40 4.42 -39.08 -14.40
N GLY A 41 4.71 -37.83 -14.76
CA GLY A 41 3.84 -36.68 -14.54
C GLY A 41 3.90 -36.06 -13.15
N GLU A 42 4.64 -36.59 -12.20
CA GLU A 42 4.82 -35.98 -10.90
C GLU A 42 5.94 -34.94 -10.90
N VAL A 43 5.57 -33.69 -10.59
CA VAL A 43 6.52 -32.58 -10.46
C VAL A 43 6.87 -32.38 -8.99
N THR A 44 7.99 -32.96 -8.57
CA THR A 44 8.49 -32.84 -7.19
C THR A 44 9.93 -32.34 -7.17
N HIS A 45 10.25 -31.55 -6.15
CA HIS A 45 11.63 -31.32 -5.77
C HIS A 45 12.08 -32.51 -4.94
N ASN A 46 12.67 -33.52 -5.59
CA ASN A 46 13.14 -34.73 -4.95
C ASN A 46 14.67 -34.83 -5.08
N PRO A 47 15.43 -34.33 -4.09
CA PRO A 47 16.88 -34.45 -4.11
C PRO A 47 17.27 -35.92 -3.93
N VAL A 48 18.02 -36.46 -4.90
CA VAL A 48 18.64 -37.77 -4.77
C VAL A 48 19.95 -37.59 -4.00
N GLN A 49 20.11 -38.31 -2.92
CA GLN A 49 21.41 -38.39 -2.22
C GLN A 49 22.29 -39.40 -2.95
N ASP A 50 23.34 -38.90 -3.59
CA ASP A 50 24.41 -39.73 -4.15
C ASP A 50 25.52 -39.87 -3.12
N ILE A 51 25.89 -41.10 -2.84
CA ILE A 51 27.03 -41.42 -1.94
C ILE A 51 28.17 -41.90 -2.83
N LEU A 52 29.15 -41.03 -3.06
CA LEU A 52 30.37 -41.37 -3.75
C LEU A 52 31.37 -41.95 -2.75
N LYS A 53 31.75 -43.20 -2.95
CA LYS A 53 32.79 -43.86 -2.15
C LYS A 53 33.99 -44.11 -3.05
N GLY A 54 35.18 -43.85 -2.53
CA GLY A 54 36.42 -44.05 -3.25
C GLY A 54 37.61 -44.19 -2.31
N ILE A 55 38.78 -44.35 -2.90
CA ILE A 55 40.07 -44.35 -2.20
C ILE A 55 40.83 -43.15 -2.74
N ASP A 56 41.37 -42.30 -1.87
CA ASP A 56 42.20 -41.16 -2.27
C ASP A 56 43.58 -41.59 -2.73
N ALA A 57 44.38 -40.64 -3.24
CA ALA A 57 45.73 -40.91 -3.72
C ALA A 57 46.70 -41.37 -2.61
N GLN A 58 46.32 -41.24 -1.36
CA GLN A 58 47.07 -41.69 -0.18
C GLN A 58 46.58 -43.04 0.33
N GLY A 59 45.58 -43.65 -0.31
CA GLY A 59 45.09 -44.97 0.08
C GLY A 59 43.98 -44.94 1.13
N ASN A 60 43.47 -43.77 1.53
CA ASN A 60 42.38 -43.64 2.51
C ASN A 60 41.02 -43.76 1.83
N ALA A 61 40.12 -44.49 2.44
CA ALA A 61 38.75 -44.55 2.00
C ALA A 61 38.03 -43.21 2.29
N TYR A 62 37.31 -42.68 1.30
CA TYR A 62 36.46 -41.51 1.50
C TYR A 62 35.03 -41.81 1.11
N GLU A 63 34.10 -41.12 1.75
CA GLU A 63 32.69 -41.12 1.46
C GLU A 63 32.23 -39.67 1.35
N VAL A 64 31.80 -39.24 0.14
CA VAL A 64 31.23 -37.91 -0.08
C VAL A 64 29.74 -38.06 -0.33
N LYS A 65 28.92 -37.41 0.49
CA LYS A 65 27.48 -37.32 0.30
C LYS A 65 27.17 -36.11 -0.54
N GLY A 66 26.73 -36.33 -1.77
CA GLY A 66 26.27 -35.33 -2.69
C GLY A 66 24.72 -35.33 -2.77
N THR A 67 24.11 -34.20 -2.94
CA THR A 67 22.69 -34.09 -3.23
C THR A 67 22.54 -33.64 -4.68
N ALA A 68 21.97 -34.49 -5.54
CA ALA A 68 21.69 -34.15 -6.92
C ALA A 68 20.17 -33.90 -7.10
N THR A 69 19.81 -32.86 -7.79
CA THR A 69 18.44 -32.56 -8.20
C THR A 69 18.40 -32.31 -9.70
N ARG A 70 17.30 -32.69 -10.36
CA ARG A 70 17.09 -32.45 -11.79
C ARG A 70 16.52 -31.06 -12.07
N ASP A 71 16.02 -30.39 -11.06
CA ASP A 71 15.51 -29.04 -11.18
C ASP A 71 16.63 -28.01 -11.20
N LEU A 72 16.36 -26.92 -11.89
CA LEU A 72 17.26 -25.79 -12.03
C LEU A 72 16.89 -24.71 -11.02
N GLU A 73 17.89 -24.14 -10.39
CA GLU A 73 17.71 -22.92 -9.60
C GLU A 73 17.69 -21.73 -10.57
N CYS A 74 16.58 -21.00 -10.57
CA CYS A 74 16.33 -19.89 -11.48
C CYS A 74 16.06 -18.61 -10.69
N GLU A 75 16.74 -17.52 -11.07
CA GLU A 75 16.53 -16.19 -10.51
C GLU A 75 15.43 -15.47 -11.31
N TRP A 76 14.59 -14.66 -10.65
CA TRP A 76 13.55 -13.91 -11.34
C TRP A 76 14.11 -12.89 -12.33
N TYR A 77 13.65 -13.00 -13.58
CA TYR A 77 13.88 -12.02 -14.64
C TYR A 77 12.62 -11.17 -14.81
N PRO A 78 12.62 -9.90 -14.34
CA PRO A 78 11.46 -9.04 -14.47
C PRO A 78 11.17 -8.73 -15.94
N PHE A 79 9.92 -8.85 -16.32
CA PHE A 79 9.46 -8.44 -17.64
C PHE A 79 8.96 -7.00 -17.66
N ASP A 80 8.41 -6.58 -16.52
CA ASP A 80 7.95 -5.22 -16.28
C ASP A 80 9.03 -4.49 -15.48
N ASP A 81 9.56 -3.41 -16.03
CA ASP A 81 10.70 -2.67 -15.47
C ASP A 81 10.41 -2.03 -14.10
N ASN A 82 9.14 -1.75 -13.83
CA ASN A 82 8.73 -1.05 -12.60
C ASN A 82 8.25 -1.99 -11.49
N ARG A 83 8.06 -3.27 -11.77
CA ARG A 83 7.70 -4.23 -10.74
C ARG A 83 8.93 -4.66 -9.94
N VAL A 84 8.88 -4.45 -8.63
CA VAL A 84 9.98 -4.74 -7.69
C VAL A 84 9.88 -6.15 -7.11
N THR A 85 8.66 -6.60 -6.84
CA THR A 85 8.39 -7.90 -6.21
C THR A 85 8.14 -8.99 -7.25
N PRO A 86 8.76 -10.18 -7.12
CA PRO A 86 8.55 -11.29 -8.04
C PRO A 86 7.12 -11.84 -7.92
N PRO A 87 6.55 -12.37 -9.03
CA PRO A 87 5.25 -13.05 -8.99
C PRO A 87 5.23 -14.23 -8.01
N ASP A 88 4.08 -14.47 -7.37
CA ASP A 88 3.88 -15.63 -6.52
C ASP A 88 3.53 -16.85 -7.38
N VAL A 89 4.55 -17.59 -7.78
CA VAL A 89 4.40 -18.84 -8.53
C VAL A 89 4.32 -20.03 -7.58
N ARG A 90 3.47 -21.00 -7.92
CA ARG A 90 3.21 -22.16 -7.12
C ARG A 90 3.74 -23.44 -7.81
N ARG A 91 3.93 -24.51 -7.03
CA ARG A 91 4.29 -25.80 -7.54
C ARG A 91 3.35 -26.23 -8.69
N GLY A 92 3.93 -26.76 -9.78
CA GLY A 92 3.21 -27.18 -10.98
C GLY A 92 2.89 -26.05 -11.96
N GLU A 93 3.17 -24.79 -11.63
CA GLU A 93 2.99 -23.65 -12.56
C GLU A 93 4.10 -23.63 -13.62
N LEU A 94 3.72 -23.33 -14.86
CA LEU A 94 4.67 -23.19 -15.97
C LEU A 94 5.37 -21.83 -15.91
N VAL A 95 6.68 -21.86 -16.15
CA VAL A 95 7.54 -20.69 -16.27
C VAL A 95 8.44 -20.81 -17.49
N GLU A 96 8.79 -19.68 -18.09
CA GLU A 96 9.88 -19.60 -19.06
C GLU A 96 11.21 -19.63 -18.31
N ILE A 97 12.16 -20.43 -18.80
CA ILE A 97 13.51 -20.53 -18.25
C ILE A 97 14.48 -19.97 -19.30
N TYR A 98 15.19 -18.94 -18.92
CA TYR A 98 16.25 -18.33 -19.73
C TYR A 98 17.61 -18.75 -19.21
N ARG A 99 18.60 -18.82 -20.10
CA ARG A 99 19.98 -19.14 -19.77
C ARG A 99 20.91 -18.06 -20.29
N LEU A 100 21.93 -17.71 -19.52
CA LEU A 100 22.96 -16.77 -19.91
C LEU A 100 24.13 -17.53 -20.54
N GLY A 101 24.22 -17.50 -21.85
CA GLY A 101 25.28 -18.18 -22.61
C GLY A 101 25.41 -19.65 -22.25
N ASN A 102 26.64 -20.12 -22.06
CA ASN A 102 26.96 -21.48 -21.60
C ASN A 102 27.16 -21.58 -20.09
N SER A 103 26.73 -20.54 -19.31
CA SER A 103 26.83 -20.54 -17.85
C SER A 103 25.80 -21.46 -17.20
N THR A 104 25.96 -21.67 -15.90
CA THR A 104 24.98 -22.35 -15.05
C THR A 104 23.96 -21.37 -14.45
N LYS A 105 23.89 -20.13 -14.95
CA LYS A 105 22.95 -19.10 -14.48
C LYS A 105 21.67 -19.19 -15.29
N TYR A 106 20.58 -19.46 -14.58
CA TYR A 106 19.23 -19.52 -15.15
C TYR A 106 18.36 -18.44 -14.55
N PHE A 107 17.42 -17.96 -15.38
CA PHE A 107 16.46 -16.95 -15.00
C PHE A 107 15.06 -17.45 -15.32
N TRP A 108 14.08 -17.03 -14.57
CA TRP A 108 12.70 -17.41 -14.83
C TRP A 108 11.79 -16.21 -15.02
N ARG A 109 10.75 -16.41 -15.79
CA ARG A 109 9.66 -15.49 -16.02
C ARG A 109 8.34 -16.24 -15.98
N SER A 110 7.31 -15.65 -15.36
CA SER A 110 5.98 -16.24 -15.32
C SER A 110 5.33 -16.21 -16.71
N MET A 111 4.76 -17.33 -17.14
CA MET A 111 3.95 -17.41 -18.36
C MET A 111 2.50 -16.96 -18.17
N ASN A 112 2.09 -16.70 -16.93
CA ASN A 112 0.71 -16.35 -16.56
C ASN A 112 -0.36 -17.37 -17.02
N MET A 113 0.05 -18.59 -17.31
CA MET A 113 -0.83 -19.70 -17.75
C MET A 113 -1.36 -20.47 -16.55
N ARG A 114 -2.00 -19.79 -15.63
CA ARG A 114 -2.55 -20.38 -14.41
C ARG A 114 -4.07 -20.47 -14.51
N ASN A 115 -4.62 -21.60 -14.11
CA ASN A 115 -6.07 -21.77 -13.95
C ASN A 115 -6.55 -21.05 -12.67
N GLY A 116 -6.80 -19.76 -12.79
CA GLY A 116 -7.27 -18.93 -11.69
C GLY A 116 -6.36 -17.74 -11.37
N LEU A 117 -6.84 -16.90 -10.46
CA LEU A 117 -6.11 -15.70 -10.03
C LEU A 117 -4.98 -16.06 -9.06
N ARG A 118 -3.91 -15.29 -9.08
CA ARG A 118 -2.87 -15.36 -8.06
C ARG A 118 -3.44 -14.90 -6.72
N THR A 119 -3.19 -15.69 -5.68
CA THR A 119 -3.69 -15.44 -4.34
C THR A 119 -2.57 -15.00 -3.41
N LEU A 120 -2.90 -14.17 -2.41
CA LEU A 120 -1.97 -13.70 -1.39
C LEU A 120 -0.71 -13.06 -1.97
N GLU A 121 -0.81 -12.41 -3.11
CA GLU A 121 0.31 -11.73 -3.75
C GLU A 121 0.61 -10.39 -3.04
N HIS A 122 1.87 -9.98 -3.08
CA HIS A 122 2.33 -8.66 -2.67
C HIS A 122 3.03 -8.02 -3.87
N VAL A 123 2.33 -7.12 -4.54
CA VAL A 123 2.82 -6.47 -5.76
C VAL A 123 3.26 -5.06 -5.42
N VAL A 124 4.52 -4.74 -5.73
CA VAL A 124 5.08 -3.40 -5.61
C VAL A 124 5.56 -2.96 -6.98
N ASN A 125 5.03 -1.84 -7.46
CA ASN A 125 5.59 -1.12 -8.59
C ASN A 125 6.23 0.18 -8.09
N ALA A 126 7.44 0.49 -8.57
CA ALA A 126 8.20 1.65 -8.15
C ALA A 126 8.71 2.44 -9.36
N TYR A 127 8.54 3.76 -9.31
CA TYR A 127 8.96 4.69 -10.36
C TYR A 127 9.92 5.68 -9.74
N ALA A 128 11.19 5.64 -10.18
CA ALA A 128 12.22 6.53 -9.63
C ALA A 128 11.87 8.00 -9.89
N ALA A 129 11.92 8.81 -8.84
CA ALA A 129 11.69 10.24 -8.93
C ALA A 129 12.98 11.02 -9.18
N THR A 130 14.15 10.43 -8.95
CA THR A 130 15.45 11.07 -9.15
C THR A 130 15.99 10.87 -10.56
N PRO A 131 16.34 11.95 -11.31
CA PRO A 131 16.82 11.82 -12.70
C PRO A 131 18.20 11.15 -12.83
N ASN A 132 19.01 11.13 -11.79
CA ASN A 132 20.39 10.60 -11.78
C ASN A 132 20.59 9.45 -10.79
N ALA A 133 19.71 8.52 -10.80
CA ALA A 133 19.88 7.32 -9.97
C ALA A 133 20.93 6.36 -10.54
N GLY A 134 22.05 6.87 -10.94
CA GLY A 134 23.23 6.08 -11.27
C GLY A 134 23.84 5.50 -10.00
N GLY A 135 23.65 4.21 -9.78
CA GLY A 135 24.31 3.51 -8.68
C GLY A 135 23.39 3.18 -7.49
N ALA A 136 23.94 2.62 -6.47
CA ALA A 136 23.34 1.93 -5.32
C ALA A 136 22.39 2.74 -4.42
N GLY A 137 21.81 3.83 -4.87
CA GLY A 137 21.05 4.77 -4.05
C GLY A 137 19.53 4.82 -4.25
N GLN A 138 18.96 4.02 -5.14
CA GLN A 138 17.49 3.98 -5.28
C GLN A 138 16.88 3.09 -4.20
N THR A 139 16.19 3.71 -3.28
CA THR A 139 15.32 3.04 -2.32
C THR A 139 13.86 3.27 -2.70
N LEU A 140 12.93 2.49 -2.17
CA LEU A 140 11.50 2.72 -2.38
C LEU A 140 11.06 4.11 -1.86
N GLU A 141 11.78 4.68 -0.92
CA GLU A 141 11.56 6.02 -0.37
C GLU A 141 11.83 7.14 -1.40
N SER A 142 12.71 6.89 -2.38
CA SER A 142 13.00 7.82 -3.48
C SER A 142 12.16 7.57 -4.73
N CYS A 143 11.15 6.71 -4.64
CA CYS A 143 10.28 6.32 -5.74
C CYS A 143 8.82 6.71 -5.48
N TYR A 144 8.08 6.97 -6.55
CA TYR A 144 6.63 6.87 -6.51
C TYR A 144 6.27 5.39 -6.52
N THR A 145 5.47 4.96 -5.55
CA THR A 145 5.16 3.54 -5.39
C THR A 145 3.67 3.27 -5.43
N THR A 146 3.32 2.15 -6.06
CA THR A 146 1.98 1.55 -5.96
C THR A 146 2.13 0.16 -5.38
N VAL A 147 1.42 -0.09 -4.29
CA VAL A 147 1.44 -1.39 -3.61
C VAL A 147 0.03 -1.96 -3.59
N VAL A 148 -0.13 -3.20 -4.03
CA VAL A 148 -1.34 -4.00 -3.86
C VAL A 148 -0.97 -5.27 -3.14
N SER A 149 -1.43 -5.43 -1.92
CA SER A 149 -1.05 -6.54 -1.05
C SER A 149 -2.25 -7.25 -0.42
N PRO A 150 -2.94 -8.16 -1.15
CA PRO A 150 -3.94 -9.04 -0.53
C PRO A 150 -3.38 -9.82 0.65
N LEU A 151 -2.10 -10.21 0.61
CA LEU A 151 -1.43 -10.92 1.70
C LEU A 151 -1.45 -10.12 3.01
N ASN A 152 -1.19 -8.82 2.94
CA ASN A 152 -1.11 -7.94 4.09
C ASN A 152 -2.39 -7.13 4.32
N GLY A 153 -3.37 -7.23 3.40
CA GLY A 153 -4.66 -6.57 3.50
C GLY A 153 -4.60 -5.06 3.29
N TYR A 154 -3.76 -4.57 2.36
CA TYR A 154 -3.74 -3.15 2.04
C TYR A 154 -3.44 -2.83 0.57
N VAL A 155 -3.86 -1.64 0.15
CA VAL A 155 -3.47 -0.97 -1.10
C VAL A 155 -2.87 0.38 -0.72
N ASN A 156 -1.74 0.75 -1.33
CA ASN A 156 -1.05 2.01 -1.05
C ASN A 156 -0.59 2.67 -2.34
N LEU A 157 -0.78 3.98 -2.44
CA LEU A 157 -0.19 4.85 -3.45
C LEU A 157 0.61 5.93 -2.72
N GLN A 158 1.88 6.07 -3.04
CA GLN A 158 2.77 7.01 -2.36
C GLN A 158 3.62 7.78 -3.36
N THR A 159 3.74 9.08 -3.15
CA THR A 159 4.69 9.96 -3.82
C THR A 159 5.88 10.28 -2.91
N THR A 160 6.92 10.91 -3.45
CA THR A 160 8.13 11.30 -2.71
C THR A 160 8.55 12.71 -3.10
N LYS A 161 9.47 13.30 -2.35
CA LYS A 161 10.10 14.61 -2.62
C LYS A 161 11.50 14.48 -3.23
N ALA A 162 11.87 13.28 -3.68
CA ALA A 162 13.24 12.98 -4.10
C ALA A 162 13.70 13.71 -5.38
N ASN A 163 12.77 14.29 -6.16
CA ASN A 163 13.08 15.11 -7.34
C ASN A 163 12.94 16.63 -7.07
N GLY A 164 12.81 17.05 -5.81
CA GLY A 164 12.64 18.45 -5.42
C GLY A 164 11.18 18.90 -5.34
N GLU A 165 10.22 17.97 -5.35
CA GLU A 165 8.82 18.30 -5.12
C GLU A 165 8.63 18.91 -3.72
N PRO A 166 7.78 19.94 -3.58
CA PRO A 166 7.58 20.58 -2.28
C PRO A 166 6.79 19.72 -1.29
N PHE A 167 5.97 18.78 -1.78
CA PHE A 167 5.07 17.96 -0.96
C PHE A 167 5.07 16.51 -1.40
N ALA A 168 4.81 15.60 -0.44
CA ALA A 168 4.57 14.18 -0.69
C ALA A 168 3.19 13.78 -0.15
N TYR A 169 2.58 12.79 -0.80
CA TYR A 169 1.23 12.31 -0.49
C TYR A 169 1.20 10.79 -0.37
N THR A 170 0.34 10.30 0.50
CA THR A 170 0.03 8.87 0.63
C THR A 170 -1.48 8.66 0.61
N ILE A 171 -1.95 7.72 -0.22
CA ILE A 171 -3.32 7.21 -0.22
C ILE A 171 -3.25 5.74 0.18
N GLN A 172 -3.91 5.37 1.26
CA GLN A 172 -3.89 4.01 1.78
C GLN A 172 -5.31 3.49 2.02
N ILE A 173 -5.56 2.26 1.59
CA ILE A 173 -6.72 1.46 1.98
C ILE A 173 -6.17 0.27 2.77
N ASN A 174 -6.47 0.20 4.07
CA ASN A 174 -6.03 -0.87 4.95
C ASN A 174 -7.24 -1.64 5.47
N THR A 175 -7.47 -2.82 4.90
CA THR A 175 -8.64 -3.65 5.25
C THR A 175 -8.48 -4.38 6.58
N LYS A 176 -7.24 -4.59 7.06
CA LYS A 176 -6.97 -5.17 8.38
C LYS A 176 -7.40 -4.24 9.51
N ASP A 177 -7.08 -2.96 9.37
CA ASP A 177 -7.39 -1.96 10.38
C ASP A 177 -8.72 -1.26 10.11
N GLY A 178 -9.36 -1.55 8.97
CA GLY A 178 -10.62 -0.97 8.56
C GLY A 178 -10.49 0.53 8.26
N GLN A 179 -9.40 0.94 7.61
CA GLN A 179 -9.08 2.35 7.41
C GLN A 179 -8.86 2.67 5.93
N VAL A 180 -9.39 3.82 5.51
CA VAL A 180 -8.98 4.53 4.28
C VAL A 180 -8.42 5.87 4.69
N ALA A 181 -7.20 6.19 4.27
CA ALA A 181 -6.53 7.43 4.64
C ALA A 181 -5.89 8.12 3.43
N VAL A 182 -5.95 9.44 3.42
CA VAL A 182 -5.17 10.31 2.53
C VAL A 182 -4.38 11.26 3.42
N THR A 183 -3.06 11.27 3.28
CA THR A 183 -2.15 12.09 4.10
C THR A 183 -1.15 12.81 3.22
N ASP A 184 -0.64 13.92 3.71
CA ASP A 184 0.55 14.57 3.16
C ASP A 184 1.68 14.62 4.21
N ASP A 185 2.84 15.10 3.80
CA ASP A 185 4.02 15.20 4.65
C ASP A 185 4.04 16.43 5.57
N VAL A 186 3.05 17.32 5.47
CA VAL A 186 2.88 18.48 6.37
C VAL A 186 1.87 18.23 7.49
N GLY A 187 1.11 17.13 7.43
CA GLY A 187 0.19 16.71 8.48
C GLY A 187 -1.29 16.96 8.19
N ASN A 188 -1.66 17.25 6.93
CA ASN A 188 -3.05 17.20 6.52
C ASN A 188 -3.50 15.74 6.33
N PHE A 189 -4.75 15.49 6.67
CA PHE A 189 -5.22 14.12 6.81
C PHE A 189 -6.73 14.02 6.58
N PHE A 190 -7.13 13.04 5.77
CA PHE A 190 -8.50 12.59 5.62
C PHE A 190 -8.56 11.11 5.97
N GLU A 191 -9.55 10.70 6.76
CA GLU A 191 -9.72 9.32 7.21
C GLU A 191 -11.18 8.89 7.14
N ILE A 192 -11.40 7.66 6.69
CA ILE A 192 -12.59 6.85 6.98
C ILE A 192 -12.10 5.66 7.80
N ASN A 193 -12.60 5.50 9.01
CA ASN A 193 -12.25 4.40 9.90
C ASN A 193 -13.50 3.59 10.24
N SER A 194 -13.62 2.41 9.61
CA SER A 194 -14.78 1.54 9.77
C SER A 194 -14.83 0.90 11.17
N LYS A 195 -13.67 0.62 11.77
CA LYS A 195 -13.57 0.02 13.11
C LYS A 195 -14.10 0.97 14.17
N GLU A 196 -13.72 2.25 14.09
CA GLU A 196 -14.15 3.28 15.02
C GLU A 196 -15.47 3.96 14.63
N THR A 197 -16.02 3.63 13.45
CA THR A 197 -17.20 4.30 12.88
C THR A 197 -16.97 5.81 12.82
N ARG A 198 -15.87 6.23 12.20
CA ARG A 198 -15.40 7.62 12.18
C ARG A 198 -15.04 8.08 10.77
N VAL A 199 -15.37 9.32 10.47
CA VAL A 199 -14.83 10.08 9.32
C VAL A 199 -14.19 11.35 9.87
N ARG A 200 -12.96 11.62 9.48
CA ARG A 200 -12.19 12.77 9.97
C ARG A 200 -11.50 13.51 8.83
N LEU A 201 -11.57 14.82 8.88
CA LEU A 201 -10.75 15.76 8.11
C LEU A 201 -9.97 16.63 9.08
N ARG A 202 -8.65 16.68 8.95
CA ARG A 202 -7.77 17.45 9.84
C ARG A 202 -6.68 18.13 9.03
N ASN A 203 -6.30 19.34 9.41
CA ASN A 203 -5.14 20.01 8.85
C ASN A 203 -3.92 19.96 9.81
N ALA A 204 -2.76 20.37 9.30
CA ALA A 204 -1.51 20.39 10.05
C ALA A 204 -1.56 21.27 11.34
N ASN A 205 -2.46 22.24 11.40
CA ASN A 205 -2.64 23.16 12.55
C ASN A 205 -3.74 22.67 13.53
N ASP A 206 -4.11 21.40 13.45
CA ASP A 206 -5.07 20.75 14.33
C ASP A 206 -6.51 21.31 14.27
N SER A 207 -6.88 22.02 13.19
CA SER A 207 -8.28 22.28 12.89
C SER A 207 -8.90 21.04 12.25
N PHE A 208 -10.09 20.64 12.68
CA PHE A 208 -10.70 19.42 12.19
C PHE A 208 -12.24 19.43 12.13
N ILE A 209 -12.75 18.52 11.33
CA ILE A 209 -14.13 18.03 11.36
C ILE A 209 -14.05 16.54 11.66
N ASN A 210 -14.72 16.10 12.72
CA ASN A 210 -14.79 14.69 13.10
C ASN A 210 -16.25 14.27 13.23
N VAL A 211 -16.64 13.24 12.49
CA VAL A 211 -17.94 12.59 12.57
C VAL A 211 -17.69 11.21 13.17
N GLU A 212 -18.19 10.96 14.35
CA GLU A 212 -17.93 9.70 15.06
C GLU A 212 -19.21 9.23 15.76
N LYS A 213 -19.61 7.98 15.48
CA LYS A 213 -20.79 7.33 16.07
C LYS A 213 -22.05 8.22 16.09
N GLN A 214 -22.26 8.97 17.16
CA GLN A 214 -23.46 9.76 17.42
C GLN A 214 -23.20 11.27 17.57
N TRP A 215 -21.98 11.73 17.27
CA TRP A 215 -21.60 13.13 17.46
C TRP A 215 -20.72 13.66 16.33
N ILE A 216 -20.70 14.97 16.17
CA ILE A 216 -19.90 15.71 15.22
C ILE A 216 -19.14 16.79 15.97
N ASP A 217 -17.81 16.81 15.83
CA ASP A 217 -16.95 17.85 16.37
C ASP A 217 -16.38 18.72 15.25
N PHE A 218 -16.43 20.02 15.50
CA PHE A 218 -15.71 21.03 14.71
C PHE A 218 -14.71 21.72 15.63
N LYS A 219 -13.45 21.78 15.24
CA LYS A 219 -12.40 22.50 15.96
C LYS A 219 -11.66 23.45 15.04
N ALA A 220 -11.50 24.69 15.48
CA ALA A 220 -10.63 25.69 14.88
C ALA A 220 -10.11 26.66 15.96
N ASP A 221 -8.87 27.13 15.85
CA ASP A 221 -8.28 28.02 16.85
C ASP A 221 -8.78 29.46 16.73
N LYS A 222 -9.14 29.90 15.52
CA LYS A 222 -9.52 31.30 15.29
C LYS A 222 -11.01 31.50 15.20
N TYR A 223 -11.69 30.80 14.28
CA TYR A 223 -13.14 30.91 14.12
C TYR A 223 -13.70 29.74 13.33
N ILE A 224 -14.99 29.49 13.54
CA ILE A 224 -15.85 28.65 12.69
C ILE A 224 -16.94 29.56 12.14
N LYS A 225 -17.11 29.58 10.80
CA LYS A 225 -18.08 30.47 10.17
C LYS A 225 -18.89 29.71 9.12
N MET A 226 -20.20 29.90 9.18
CA MET A 226 -21.14 29.45 8.16
C MET A 226 -21.70 30.68 7.46
N THR A 227 -21.74 30.66 6.12
CA THR A 227 -22.24 31.76 5.31
C THR A 227 -23.19 31.23 4.23
N VAL A 228 -24.39 31.80 4.17
CA VAL A 228 -25.36 31.52 3.11
C VAL A 228 -25.90 32.86 2.61
N GLY A 229 -25.49 33.28 1.41
CA GLY A 229 -25.81 34.61 0.90
C GLY A 229 -25.38 35.71 1.84
N GLY A 230 -26.29 36.54 2.32
CA GLY A 230 -26.02 37.61 3.30
C GLY A 230 -26.10 37.21 4.77
N THR A 231 -26.50 35.96 5.05
CA THR A 231 -26.63 35.43 6.43
C THR A 231 -25.32 34.79 6.86
N THR A 232 -24.86 35.14 8.07
CA THR A 232 -23.66 34.55 8.67
C THR A 232 -23.91 34.12 10.09
N HIS A 233 -23.27 32.99 10.49
CA HIS A 233 -23.17 32.54 11.87
C HIS A 233 -21.70 32.23 12.15
N GLU A 234 -21.14 32.87 13.18
CA GLU A 234 -19.69 32.82 13.44
C GLU A 234 -19.42 32.61 14.94
N TRP A 235 -18.53 31.66 15.21
CA TRP A 235 -17.98 31.40 16.53
C TRP A 235 -16.49 31.78 16.54
N THR A 236 -16.12 32.59 17.51
CA THR A 236 -14.74 32.93 17.82
C THR A 236 -14.42 32.54 19.28
N PRO A 237 -13.17 32.58 19.73
CA PRO A 237 -12.86 32.32 21.15
C PRO A 237 -13.63 33.19 22.14
N ASN A 238 -14.03 34.39 21.74
CA ASN A 238 -14.64 35.37 22.65
C ASN A 238 -16.07 35.75 22.29
N SER A 239 -16.62 35.29 21.17
CA SER A 239 -17.96 35.68 20.71
C SER A 239 -18.67 34.64 19.89
N ILE A 240 -20.00 34.68 19.95
CA ILE A 240 -20.88 34.03 19.00
C ILE A 240 -21.73 35.13 18.35
N SER A 241 -21.71 35.22 17.04
CA SER A 241 -22.46 36.23 16.30
C SER A 241 -23.32 35.59 15.21
N SER A 242 -24.55 36.14 15.04
CA SER A 242 -25.45 35.77 13.97
C SER A 242 -25.94 37.03 13.27
N LYS A 243 -25.75 37.14 11.95
CA LYS A 243 -26.26 38.21 11.12
C LYS A 243 -27.27 37.63 10.12
N THR A 244 -28.50 38.00 10.22
CA THR A 244 -29.63 37.52 9.38
C THR A 244 -30.73 38.58 9.30
N GLN A 245 -31.59 38.49 8.30
CA GLN A 245 -32.78 39.34 8.24
C GLN A 245 -33.84 38.93 9.22
N THR A 246 -33.98 37.62 9.50
CA THR A 246 -34.97 37.09 10.45
C THR A 246 -34.30 36.01 11.30
N TYR A 247 -34.46 36.09 12.59
CA TYR A 247 -34.01 35.06 13.53
C TYR A 247 -35.20 34.56 14.33
N THR A 248 -35.48 33.25 14.27
CA THR A 248 -36.55 32.61 15.05
C THR A 248 -35.91 31.54 15.94
N SER A 249 -36.27 31.56 17.22
CA SER A 249 -35.87 30.53 18.19
C SER A 249 -37.12 30.00 18.90
N GLU A 250 -37.33 28.69 18.80
CA GLU A 250 -38.48 28.00 19.38
C GLU A 250 -37.96 26.91 20.33
N SER A 251 -38.40 26.94 21.59
CA SER A 251 -37.95 26.00 22.60
C SER A 251 -38.97 25.85 23.73
N THR A 252 -38.99 24.68 24.38
CA THR A 252 -39.83 24.45 25.58
C THR A 252 -39.36 25.31 26.76
N THR A 253 -38.06 25.54 26.90
CA THR A 253 -37.49 26.38 27.94
C THR A 253 -36.26 27.11 27.39
N THR A 254 -36.24 28.43 27.61
CA THR A 254 -35.08 29.28 27.28
C THR A 254 -34.53 29.91 28.53
N THR A 255 -33.24 29.77 28.80
CA THR A 255 -32.56 30.45 29.90
C THR A 255 -31.41 31.28 29.33
N ILE A 256 -31.44 32.60 29.57
CA ILE A 256 -30.36 33.52 29.19
C ILE A 256 -29.80 34.15 30.44
N LYS A 257 -28.50 33.97 30.70
CA LYS A 257 -27.81 34.56 31.87
C LYS A 257 -26.62 35.39 31.37
N ALA A 258 -26.50 36.59 31.83
CA ALA A 258 -25.37 37.46 31.62
C ALA A 258 -24.79 37.91 32.98
N SER A 259 -23.49 37.78 33.20
CA SER A 259 -22.82 38.24 34.43
C SER A 259 -22.61 39.75 34.48
N GLY A 260 -22.64 40.40 33.34
CA GLY A 260 -22.52 41.86 33.21
C GLY A 260 -23.85 42.48 32.81
N SER A 261 -24.07 42.68 31.52
CA SER A 261 -25.29 43.31 31.00
C SER A 261 -25.91 42.47 29.88
N MET A 262 -27.23 42.58 29.74
CA MET A 262 -27.98 42.09 28.59
C MET A 262 -28.68 43.28 27.94
N THR A 263 -28.46 43.50 26.67
CA THR A 263 -29.08 44.58 25.91
C THR A 263 -30.00 43.98 24.83
N LEU A 264 -31.26 44.46 24.81
CA LEU A 264 -32.21 44.22 23.72
C LEU A 264 -32.47 45.58 23.07
N ASP A 265 -32.07 45.73 21.80
CA ASP A 265 -32.23 46.95 21.03
C ASP A 265 -33.08 46.64 19.79
N ALA A 266 -34.27 47.15 19.80
CA ALA A 266 -35.20 47.04 18.70
C ALA A 266 -36.27 48.15 18.75
N PRO A 267 -36.80 48.65 17.62
CA PRO A 267 -37.89 49.63 17.61
C PRO A 267 -39.13 49.18 18.38
N ASN A 268 -39.42 47.86 18.38
CA ASN A 268 -40.50 47.28 19.15
C ASN A 268 -40.07 45.97 19.78
N ILE A 269 -40.35 45.83 21.08
CA ILE A 269 -40.13 44.57 21.85
C ILE A 269 -41.52 44.18 22.40
N THR A 270 -42.03 43.00 21.98
CA THR A 270 -43.28 42.46 22.49
C THR A 270 -43.03 41.18 23.27
N ALA A 271 -43.37 41.16 24.54
CA ALA A 271 -43.32 39.97 25.39
C ALA A 271 -44.73 39.48 25.69
N LYS A 272 -45.06 38.22 25.39
CA LYS A 272 -46.32 37.56 25.73
C LYS A 272 -46.00 36.43 26.72
N CYS A 273 -46.40 36.59 27.97
CA CYS A 273 -46.16 35.59 29.02
C CYS A 273 -47.32 35.60 30.02
N ALA A 274 -47.54 34.49 30.70
CA ALA A 274 -48.53 34.39 31.78
C ALA A 274 -48.07 35.11 33.05
N ARG A 275 -46.77 35.19 33.32
CA ARG A 275 -46.16 35.83 34.47
C ARG A 275 -44.81 36.41 34.12
N TRP A 276 -44.55 37.59 34.64
CA TRP A 276 -43.28 38.29 34.50
C TRP A 276 -42.74 38.65 35.89
N ASP A 277 -41.62 38.09 36.32
CA ASP A 277 -41.02 38.35 37.59
C ASP A 277 -39.69 39.13 37.42
N TYR A 278 -39.55 40.21 38.16
CA TYR A 278 -38.31 40.94 38.35
C TYR A 278 -37.75 40.58 39.74
N VAL A 279 -36.55 40.09 39.83
CA VAL A 279 -35.86 39.73 41.08
C VAL A 279 -34.67 40.64 41.27
#